data_a2da871f869bbdef50ebb54308d66abc
#
_entry.id   a2da871f869bbdef50ebb54308d66abc
#
_cell.length_a   1.000
_cell.length_b   1.000
_cell.length_c   1.000
_cell.angle_alpha   90.00
_cell.angle_beta   90.00
_cell.angle_gamma   90.00
#
_symmetry.space_group_name_H-M   'P 1'
#
loop_
_entity.id
_entity.type
_entity.pdbx_description
1 polymer ?
#
loop_
_entity_poly.entity_id
_entity_poly.type
_entity_poly.pdbx_seq_one_letter_code
_entity_poly.pdbx_strand_id
1 'polypeptide(L)'
;PGVLADNLKSAGISLVNIATNHALDSDAAGLVSTIGYLDQAGLAHVGAAATADGSTDYTQNVGGVNIGFIGYTNSSNGYSLDSDAECVLNTLNDYDAQSIETLCNRVSAMKDETDLVAVMLNFGSVESDSIETDQQALAQKLCDAGADLILGTGSRVMKPVEKLSSEDE
;
A
#
# COMPACT_ATOMS: atom_id res chain seq x y z
N PRO A 1 -5.33 19.12 -1.49
CA PRO A 1 -5.81 20.19 -0.62
C PRO A 1 -6.34 19.60 0.69
N GLY A 2 -6.05 20.24 1.85
CA GLY A 2 -6.45 19.74 3.17
C GLY A 2 -7.95 19.44 3.30
N VAL A 3 -8.80 20.25 2.66
CA VAL A 3 -10.26 20.03 2.65
C VAL A 3 -10.68 18.64 2.16
N LEU A 4 -9.90 17.99 1.29
CA LEU A 4 -10.19 16.62 0.85
C LEU A 4 -9.98 15.62 1.99
N ALA A 5 -8.90 15.76 2.76
CA ALA A 5 -8.63 14.91 3.92
C ALA A 5 -9.75 15.03 4.97
N ASP A 6 -10.18 16.25 5.27
CA ASP A 6 -11.31 16.53 6.19
C ASP A 6 -12.61 15.89 5.71
N ASN A 7 -12.91 15.98 4.40
CA ASN A 7 -14.10 15.37 3.80
C ASN A 7 -14.06 13.86 3.84
N LEU A 8 -12.91 13.22 3.56
CA LEU A 8 -12.73 11.77 3.67
C LEU A 8 -12.98 11.32 5.12
N LYS A 9 -12.38 12.02 6.09
CA LYS A 9 -12.61 11.74 7.52
C LYS A 9 -14.08 11.87 7.89
N SER A 10 -14.73 12.94 7.46
CA SER A 10 -16.16 13.19 7.70
C SER A 10 -17.06 12.14 7.06
N ALA A 11 -16.65 11.56 5.94
CA ALA A 11 -17.34 10.46 5.27
C ALA A 11 -17.15 9.10 5.95
N GLY A 12 -16.36 9.03 7.05
CA GLY A 12 -16.12 7.80 7.79
C GLY A 12 -14.91 7.00 7.32
N ILE A 13 -14.09 7.52 6.41
CA ILE A 13 -12.81 6.89 6.05
C ILE A 13 -11.86 7.03 7.24
N SER A 14 -11.19 5.93 7.58
CA SER A 14 -10.23 5.88 8.70
C SER A 14 -8.79 5.67 8.28
N LEU A 15 -8.58 5.02 7.12
CA LEU A 15 -7.26 4.67 6.58
C LEU A 15 -7.24 4.88 5.07
N VAL A 16 -6.12 5.34 4.53
CA VAL A 16 -5.88 5.47 3.08
C VAL A 16 -4.52 4.88 2.70
N ASN A 17 -4.44 4.22 1.55
CA ASN A 17 -3.16 3.92 0.91
C ASN A 17 -2.75 5.10 0.03
N ILE A 18 -1.58 5.69 0.30
CA ILE A 18 -1.02 6.80 -0.46
C ILE A 18 0.11 6.38 -1.39
N ALA A 19 0.53 5.10 -1.34
CA ALA A 19 1.40 4.54 -2.37
C ALA A 19 0.59 4.29 -3.64
N THR A 20 0.63 5.25 -4.55
CA THR A 20 -0.01 5.18 -5.86
C THR A 20 0.98 5.60 -6.95
N ASN A 21 0.67 5.28 -8.20
CA ASN A 21 1.50 5.71 -9.33
C ASN A 21 1.59 7.24 -9.48
N HIS A 22 0.71 8.00 -8.82
CA HIS A 22 0.70 9.46 -8.78
C HIS A 22 1.26 10.07 -7.49
N ALA A 23 1.87 9.26 -6.62
CA ALA A 23 2.38 9.71 -5.32
C ALA A 23 3.47 10.80 -5.45
N LEU A 24 4.23 10.78 -6.55
CA LEU A 24 5.34 11.70 -6.82
C LEU A 24 5.07 12.73 -7.91
N ASP A 25 3.81 12.96 -8.30
CA ASP A 25 3.47 13.97 -9.34
C ASP A 25 3.87 15.41 -8.95
N SER A 26 4.07 15.67 -7.66
CA SER A 26 4.55 16.94 -7.13
C SER A 26 5.81 16.75 -6.27
N ASP A 27 6.66 15.82 -6.66
CA ASP A 27 7.94 15.48 -6.03
C ASP A 27 7.81 15.08 -4.54
N ALA A 28 8.93 14.95 -3.83
CA ALA A 28 9.00 14.67 -2.41
C ALA A 28 8.19 15.67 -1.56
N ALA A 29 8.23 16.96 -1.93
CA ALA A 29 7.51 18.00 -1.22
C ALA A 29 5.99 17.81 -1.29
N GLY A 30 5.47 17.34 -2.43
CA GLY A 30 4.04 17.01 -2.59
C GLY A 30 3.62 15.82 -1.75
N LEU A 31 4.47 14.79 -1.67
CA LEU A 31 4.23 13.62 -0.84
C LEU A 31 4.20 13.99 0.65
N VAL A 32 5.20 14.71 1.14
CA VAL A 32 5.26 15.20 2.53
C VAL A 32 4.07 16.10 2.87
N SER A 33 3.68 17.00 1.94
CA SER A 33 2.50 17.85 2.12
C SER A 33 1.20 17.02 2.20
N THR A 34 1.08 15.97 1.41
CA THR A 34 -0.07 15.06 1.44
C THR A 34 -0.17 14.36 2.81
N ILE A 35 0.93 13.81 3.30
CA ILE A 35 1.01 13.18 4.62
C ILE A 35 0.59 14.19 5.71
N GLY A 36 1.13 15.40 5.67
CA GLY A 36 0.79 16.45 6.64
C GLY A 36 -0.70 16.80 6.66
N TYR A 37 -1.40 16.80 5.53
CA TYR A 37 -2.86 17.00 5.49
C TYR A 37 -3.64 15.82 6.05
N LEU A 38 -3.18 14.58 5.83
CA LEU A 38 -3.81 13.39 6.40
C LEU A 38 -3.66 13.36 7.92
N ASP A 39 -2.46 13.67 8.44
CA ASP A 39 -2.19 13.76 9.87
C ASP A 39 -3.04 14.82 10.56
N GLN A 40 -3.15 16.01 9.95
CA GLN A 40 -4.00 17.10 10.46
C GLN A 40 -5.48 16.71 10.53
N ALA A 41 -5.96 15.93 9.57
CA ALA A 41 -7.34 15.43 9.55
C ALA A 41 -7.54 14.19 10.47
N GLY A 42 -6.48 13.63 11.05
CA GLY A 42 -6.53 12.41 11.83
C GLY A 42 -6.89 11.17 11.01
N LEU A 43 -6.48 11.16 9.72
CA LEU A 43 -6.58 10.00 8.84
C LEU A 43 -5.29 9.19 8.94
N ALA A 44 -5.41 7.90 9.25
CA ALA A 44 -4.29 6.99 9.13
C ALA A 44 -3.93 6.78 7.64
N HIS A 45 -2.66 6.53 7.37
CA HIS A 45 -2.19 6.24 6.02
C HIS A 45 -1.12 5.15 6.02
N VAL A 46 -0.98 4.48 4.87
CA VAL A 46 0.07 3.49 4.61
C VAL A 46 0.72 3.75 3.26
N GLY A 47 1.90 3.19 3.07
CA GLY A 47 2.58 3.19 1.79
C GLY A 47 3.61 4.29 1.60
N ALA A 48 3.64 5.29 2.47
CA ALA A 48 4.67 6.32 2.48
C ALA A 48 4.86 6.92 3.87
N ALA A 49 6.03 7.53 4.10
CA ALA A 49 6.35 8.28 5.33
C ALA A 49 7.03 9.61 4.99
N ALA A 50 6.80 10.62 5.83
CA ALA A 50 7.40 11.96 5.66
C ALA A 50 8.88 12.00 6.00
N THR A 51 9.39 11.00 6.76
CA THR A 51 10.79 10.88 7.17
C THR A 51 11.28 9.45 6.98
N ALA A 52 12.58 9.26 6.83
CA ALA A 52 13.19 7.95 6.58
C ALA A 52 12.99 6.93 7.73
N ASP A 53 12.80 7.39 8.93
CA ASP A 53 12.50 6.61 10.13
C ASP A 53 11.00 6.51 10.45
N GLY A 54 10.15 7.17 9.63
CA GLY A 54 8.70 7.12 9.75
C GLY A 54 8.13 5.76 9.34
N SER A 55 7.04 5.33 10.01
CA SER A 55 6.35 4.11 9.61
C SER A 55 5.57 4.31 8.31
N THR A 56 5.70 3.36 7.39
CA THR A 56 4.88 3.26 6.18
C THR A 56 3.76 2.24 6.32
N ASP A 57 3.63 1.60 7.48
CA ASP A 57 2.64 0.61 7.83
C ASP A 57 1.77 1.12 8.99
N TYR A 58 0.61 0.52 9.15
CA TYR A 58 -0.33 0.89 10.19
C TYR A 58 -0.99 -0.35 10.81
N THR A 59 -1.18 -0.34 12.12
CA THR A 59 -1.92 -1.40 12.82
C THR A 59 -3.10 -0.80 13.58
N GLN A 60 -4.24 -1.44 13.49
CA GLN A 60 -5.45 -1.01 14.18
C GLN A 60 -6.16 -2.18 14.84
N ASN A 61 -6.59 -1.98 16.10
CA ASN A 61 -7.51 -2.90 16.75
C ASN A 61 -8.96 -2.57 16.37
N VAL A 62 -9.66 -3.54 15.82
CA VAL A 62 -11.08 -3.42 15.44
C VAL A 62 -11.86 -4.55 16.12
N GLY A 63 -12.62 -4.21 17.14
CA GLY A 63 -13.46 -5.17 17.85
C GLY A 63 -12.69 -6.30 18.56
N GLY A 64 -11.44 -6.07 18.93
CA GLY A 64 -10.58 -7.07 19.58
C GLY A 64 -9.64 -7.79 18.60
N VAL A 65 -9.73 -7.54 17.29
CA VAL A 65 -8.85 -8.08 16.24
C VAL A 65 -7.82 -7.04 15.86
N ASN A 66 -6.54 -7.37 15.95
CA ASN A 66 -5.44 -6.51 15.49
C ASN A 66 -5.23 -6.75 14.00
N ILE A 67 -5.40 -5.71 13.20
CA ILE A 67 -5.22 -5.75 11.74
C ILE A 67 -4.02 -4.91 11.37
N GLY A 68 -3.04 -5.53 10.71
CA GLY A 68 -1.91 -4.86 10.08
C GLY A 68 -2.23 -4.45 8.65
N PHE A 69 -1.84 -3.24 8.27
CA PHE A 69 -2.02 -2.68 6.93
C PHE A 69 -0.68 -2.30 6.33
N ILE A 70 -0.42 -2.78 5.11
CA ILE A 70 0.79 -2.50 4.34
C ILE A 70 0.36 -1.92 2.99
N GLY A 71 0.96 -0.81 2.56
CA GLY A 71 0.66 -0.16 1.29
C GLY A 71 1.85 -0.17 0.33
N TYR A 72 1.64 -0.48 -0.95
CA TYR A 72 2.64 -0.42 -2.01
C TYR A 72 2.04 0.04 -3.34
N THR A 73 2.88 0.60 -4.20
CA THR A 73 2.58 0.80 -5.64
C THR A 73 3.57 0.03 -6.49
N ASN A 74 3.16 -0.49 -7.65
CA ASN A 74 4.09 -1.14 -8.56
C ASN A 74 4.97 -0.15 -9.33
N SER A 75 4.51 1.09 -9.48
CA SER A 75 5.18 2.13 -10.26
C SER A 75 4.88 3.52 -9.70
N SER A 76 5.74 4.48 -9.99
CA SER A 76 5.57 5.91 -9.72
C SER A 76 5.57 6.75 -11.00
N ASN A 77 5.08 6.18 -12.12
CA ASN A 77 5.04 6.84 -13.44
C ASN A 77 6.43 7.32 -13.92
N GLY A 78 7.49 6.62 -13.53
CA GLY A 78 8.87 6.97 -13.88
C GLY A 78 9.51 8.08 -13.04
N TYR A 79 8.79 8.59 -12.02
CA TYR A 79 9.38 9.48 -11.01
C TYR A 79 10.11 8.66 -9.95
N SER A 80 11.14 9.24 -9.35
CA SER A 80 11.87 8.66 -8.23
C SER A 80 12.15 9.74 -7.18
N LEU A 81 12.26 9.33 -5.94
CA LEU A 81 12.78 10.21 -4.90
C LEU A 81 14.28 10.42 -5.10
N ASP A 82 14.76 11.61 -4.84
CA ASP A 82 16.19 11.91 -4.82
C ASP A 82 16.87 11.10 -3.72
N SER A 83 18.17 10.81 -3.90
CA SER A 83 18.94 9.99 -2.94
C SER A 83 19.10 10.63 -1.55
N ASP A 84 18.86 11.92 -1.43
CA ASP A 84 18.87 12.71 -0.20
C ASP A 84 17.47 13.07 0.30
N ALA A 85 16.40 12.53 -0.32
CA ALA A 85 15.04 12.73 0.15
C ALA A 85 14.85 12.09 1.53
N GLU A 86 14.28 12.86 2.46
CA GLU A 86 13.97 12.35 3.79
C GLU A 86 12.72 11.47 3.81
N CYS A 87 11.77 11.70 2.89
CA CYS A 87 10.54 10.91 2.81
C CYS A 87 10.76 9.55 2.13
N VAL A 88 9.84 8.62 2.40
CA VAL A 88 9.86 7.25 1.86
C VAL A 88 8.56 6.97 1.11
N LEU A 89 8.65 6.28 -0.03
CA LEU A 89 7.53 5.71 -0.78
C LEU A 89 7.77 4.22 -0.99
N ASN A 90 6.80 3.39 -0.60
CA ASN A 90 6.85 1.96 -0.86
C ASN A 90 6.53 1.67 -2.33
N THR A 91 7.50 1.19 -3.08
CA THR A 91 7.33 0.82 -4.50
C THR A 91 7.90 -0.56 -4.78
N LEU A 92 7.28 -1.27 -5.72
CA LEU A 92 7.75 -2.55 -6.25
C LEU A 92 8.71 -2.37 -7.44
N ASN A 93 8.99 -1.13 -7.86
CA ASN A 93 9.89 -0.82 -8.96
C ASN A 93 9.63 -1.68 -10.20
N ASP A 94 8.37 -1.68 -10.66
CA ASP A 94 7.90 -2.51 -11.78
C ASP A 94 8.13 -4.02 -11.58
N TYR A 95 7.80 -4.53 -10.38
CA TYR A 95 7.90 -5.93 -9.98
C TYR A 95 9.35 -6.46 -9.88
N ASP A 96 10.29 -5.62 -9.52
CA ASP A 96 11.66 -6.06 -9.23
C ASP A 96 11.69 -7.07 -8.07
N ALA A 97 12.51 -8.12 -8.24
CA ALA A 97 12.53 -9.27 -7.33
C ALA A 97 12.91 -8.90 -5.88
N GLN A 98 13.83 -7.94 -5.70
CA GLN A 98 14.26 -7.49 -4.38
C GLN A 98 13.14 -6.72 -3.65
N SER A 99 12.38 -5.91 -4.37
CA SER A 99 11.24 -5.16 -3.82
C SER A 99 10.11 -6.11 -3.41
N ILE A 100 9.85 -7.15 -4.22
CA ILE A 100 8.87 -8.20 -3.89
C ILE A 100 9.30 -8.97 -2.64
N GLU A 101 10.55 -9.41 -2.56
CA GLU A 101 11.09 -10.11 -1.38
C GLU A 101 10.97 -9.24 -0.13
N THR A 102 11.31 -7.97 -0.22
CA THR A 102 11.17 -7.01 0.88
C THR A 102 9.72 -6.91 1.35
N LEU A 103 8.76 -6.82 0.43
CA LEU A 103 7.34 -6.80 0.77
C LEU A 103 6.89 -8.11 1.42
N CYS A 104 7.27 -9.27 0.89
CA CYS A 104 6.93 -10.57 1.49
C CYS A 104 7.48 -10.70 2.92
N ASN A 105 8.73 -10.30 3.16
CA ASN A 105 9.33 -10.32 4.49
C ASN A 105 8.58 -9.38 5.47
N ARG A 106 8.10 -8.22 5.01
CA ARG A 106 7.28 -7.32 5.84
C ARG A 106 5.91 -7.92 6.16
N VAL A 107 5.27 -8.60 5.20
CA VAL A 107 4.01 -9.32 5.42
C VAL A 107 4.20 -10.39 6.48
N SER A 108 5.24 -11.23 6.38
CA SER A 108 5.52 -12.27 7.37
C SER A 108 5.80 -11.69 8.74
N ALA A 109 6.59 -10.63 8.84
CA ALA A 109 6.87 -9.96 10.11
C ALA A 109 5.61 -9.37 10.74
N MET A 110 4.73 -8.75 9.94
CA MET A 110 3.47 -8.21 10.43
C MET A 110 2.49 -9.30 10.85
N LYS A 111 2.50 -10.46 10.17
CA LYS A 111 1.68 -11.62 10.55
C LYS A 111 2.05 -12.20 11.91
N ASP A 112 3.33 -12.12 12.30
CA ASP A 112 3.78 -12.54 13.63
C ASP A 112 3.27 -11.62 14.76
N GLU A 113 2.88 -10.38 14.44
CA GLU A 113 2.47 -9.35 15.40
C GLU A 113 0.97 -9.04 15.39
N THR A 114 0.23 -9.51 14.37
CA THR A 114 -1.19 -9.16 14.17
C THR A 114 -2.04 -10.39 13.87
N ASP A 115 -3.35 -10.29 14.13
CA ASP A 115 -4.31 -11.35 13.84
C ASP A 115 -4.59 -11.47 12.32
N LEU A 116 -4.62 -10.34 11.62
CA LEU A 116 -4.86 -10.26 10.18
C LEU A 116 -3.90 -9.28 9.53
N VAL A 117 -3.46 -9.60 8.32
CA VAL A 117 -2.65 -8.72 7.47
C VAL A 117 -3.39 -8.38 6.19
N ALA A 118 -3.61 -7.08 5.96
CA ALA A 118 -4.19 -6.53 4.75
C ALA A 118 -3.11 -5.79 3.92
N VAL A 119 -2.88 -6.24 2.69
CA VAL A 119 -1.95 -5.60 1.75
C VAL A 119 -2.74 -4.79 0.74
N MET A 120 -2.48 -3.50 0.66
CA MET A 120 -3.13 -2.55 -0.24
C MET A 120 -2.18 -2.21 -1.40
N LEU A 121 -2.52 -2.65 -2.60
CA LEU A 121 -1.64 -2.53 -3.77
C LEU A 121 -2.25 -1.62 -4.83
N ASN A 122 -1.49 -0.63 -5.27
CA ASN A 122 -1.76 0.04 -6.53
C ASN A 122 -0.95 -0.65 -7.63
N PHE A 123 -1.61 -1.52 -8.44
CA PHE A 123 -0.92 -2.40 -9.38
C PHE A 123 -1.80 -2.84 -10.56
N GLY A 124 -1.16 -3.27 -11.65
CA GLY A 124 -1.80 -3.75 -12.86
C GLY A 124 -2.08 -2.64 -13.89
N SER A 125 -2.42 -3.07 -15.10
CA SER A 125 -2.67 -2.19 -16.23
C SER A 125 -3.99 -1.47 -16.12
N VAL A 126 -4.00 -0.22 -16.57
CA VAL A 126 -5.19 0.64 -16.64
C VAL A 126 -6.18 0.08 -17.69
N GLU A 127 -7.48 0.09 -17.33
CA GLU A 127 -8.58 -0.33 -18.21
C GLU A 127 -8.55 -1.80 -18.65
N SER A 128 -7.73 -2.64 -18.02
CA SER A 128 -7.76 -4.09 -18.20
C SER A 128 -8.65 -4.73 -17.13
N ASP A 129 -9.64 -5.51 -17.53
CA ASP A 129 -10.52 -6.27 -16.65
C ASP A 129 -9.99 -7.67 -16.31
N SER A 130 -8.96 -8.11 -17.03
CA SER A 130 -8.28 -9.38 -16.78
C SER A 130 -7.16 -9.24 -15.75
N ILE A 131 -6.91 -10.33 -15.03
CA ILE A 131 -5.77 -10.42 -14.12
C ILE A 131 -4.51 -10.71 -14.94
N GLU A 132 -3.47 -9.94 -14.71
CA GLU A 132 -2.19 -10.11 -15.37
C GLU A 132 -1.35 -11.17 -14.62
N THR A 133 -0.47 -11.86 -15.35
CA THR A 133 0.38 -12.93 -14.79
C THR A 133 1.19 -12.42 -13.59
N ASP A 134 1.75 -11.22 -13.68
CA ASP A 134 2.57 -10.64 -12.60
C ASP A 134 1.72 -10.28 -11.37
N GLN A 135 0.49 -9.80 -11.58
CA GLN A 135 -0.46 -9.57 -10.49
C GLN A 135 -0.80 -10.86 -9.75
N GLN A 136 -1.09 -11.93 -10.50
CA GLN A 136 -1.43 -13.23 -9.92
C GLN A 136 -0.24 -13.84 -9.19
N ALA A 137 0.96 -13.80 -9.78
CA ALA A 137 2.17 -14.30 -9.16
C ALA A 137 2.53 -13.55 -7.87
N LEU A 138 2.37 -12.22 -7.86
CA LEU A 138 2.58 -11.41 -6.66
C LEU A 138 1.55 -11.75 -5.58
N ALA A 139 0.26 -11.83 -5.95
CA ALA A 139 -0.80 -12.14 -5.00
C ALA A 139 -0.59 -13.51 -4.33
N GLN A 140 -0.14 -14.53 -5.08
CA GLN A 140 0.20 -15.83 -4.52
C GLN A 140 1.36 -15.74 -3.52
N LYS A 141 2.46 -15.06 -3.88
CA LYS A 141 3.59 -14.86 -2.97
C LYS A 141 3.21 -14.15 -1.67
N LEU A 142 2.30 -13.18 -1.74
CA LEU A 142 1.80 -12.48 -0.56
C LEU A 142 0.90 -13.38 0.30
N CYS A 143 0.07 -14.22 -0.33
CA CYS A 143 -0.71 -15.24 0.37
C CYS A 143 0.21 -16.22 1.11
N ASP A 144 1.25 -16.73 0.45
CA ASP A 144 2.24 -17.64 1.04
C ASP A 144 3.04 -16.96 2.17
N ALA A 145 3.26 -15.65 2.09
CA ALA A 145 3.89 -14.86 3.14
C ALA A 145 2.98 -14.55 4.34
N GLY A 146 1.67 -14.88 4.27
CA GLY A 146 0.72 -14.72 5.36
C GLY A 146 -0.26 -13.56 5.21
N ALA A 147 -0.41 -12.96 4.02
CA ALA A 147 -1.44 -11.95 3.78
C ALA A 147 -2.85 -12.60 3.79
N ASP A 148 -3.74 -12.09 4.64
CA ASP A 148 -5.14 -12.55 4.72
C ASP A 148 -6.05 -11.83 3.73
N LEU A 149 -5.71 -10.61 3.34
CA LEU A 149 -6.46 -9.79 2.41
C LEU A 149 -5.54 -8.99 1.49
N ILE A 150 -5.78 -9.04 0.19
CA ILE A 150 -5.07 -8.26 -0.82
C ILE A 150 -6.08 -7.38 -1.54
N LEU A 151 -5.93 -6.06 -1.42
CA LEU A 151 -6.79 -5.05 -2.01
C LEU A 151 -6.09 -4.36 -3.17
N GLY A 152 -6.49 -4.69 -4.39
CA GLY A 152 -5.94 -4.12 -5.61
C GLY A 152 -6.64 -2.84 -6.04
N THR A 153 -5.86 -1.84 -6.44
CA THR A 153 -6.33 -0.58 -7.07
C THR A 153 -5.46 -0.27 -8.29
N GLY A 154 -5.80 0.78 -9.05
CA GLY A 154 -5.01 1.26 -10.19
C GLY A 154 -5.59 0.92 -11.56
N SER A 155 -6.28 -0.19 -11.73
CA SER A 155 -6.87 -0.61 -13.01
C SER A 155 -7.97 0.29 -13.54
N ARG A 156 -8.61 1.12 -12.69
CA ARG A 156 -9.78 1.97 -12.98
C ARG A 156 -11.02 1.21 -13.44
N VAL A 157 -10.98 -0.11 -13.44
CA VAL A 157 -12.10 -1.03 -13.70
C VAL A 157 -12.13 -2.10 -12.63
N MET A 158 -13.28 -2.73 -12.44
CA MET A 158 -13.39 -3.84 -11.50
C MET A 158 -12.69 -5.06 -12.08
N LYS A 159 -11.82 -5.66 -11.28
CA LYS A 159 -11.19 -6.95 -11.57
C LYS A 159 -11.85 -8.06 -10.75
N PRO A 160 -11.66 -9.33 -11.14
CA PRO A 160 -12.16 -10.48 -10.39
C PRO A 160 -11.73 -10.48 -8.92
N VAL A 161 -12.57 -11.07 -8.08
CA VAL A 161 -12.21 -11.43 -6.70
C VAL A 161 -11.90 -12.92 -6.67
N GLU A 162 -10.74 -13.28 -6.16
CA GLU A 162 -10.26 -14.65 -6.08
C GLU A 162 -9.98 -15.05 -4.63
N LYS A 163 -10.17 -16.32 -4.34
CA LYS A 163 -9.68 -16.93 -3.10
C LYS A 163 -8.40 -17.68 -3.42
N LEU A 164 -7.31 -17.29 -2.77
CA LEU A 164 -6.03 -17.97 -2.83
C LEU A 164 -5.90 -18.92 -1.63
N SER A 165 -5.09 -19.96 -1.79
CA SER A 165 -4.65 -20.84 -0.70
C SER A 165 -3.12 -20.82 -0.67
N SER A 166 -2.56 -20.80 0.54
CA SER A 166 -1.12 -20.95 0.73
C SER A 166 -0.66 -22.35 0.29
N GLU A 167 0.55 -22.45 -0.23
CA GLU A 167 1.14 -23.76 -0.60
C GLU A 167 1.41 -24.65 0.63
N ASP A 168 1.41 -24.07 1.84
CA ASP A 168 1.66 -24.77 3.11
C ASP A 168 0.36 -25.22 3.84
N GLU A 169 -0.82 -24.97 3.28
CA GLU A 169 -2.13 -25.46 3.72
C GLU A 169 -2.64 -26.57 2.76
#